data_9018219401a8859e47a87c22582d9645
#
_entry.id   9018219401a8859e47a87c22582d9645
#
_cell.length_a   1.000
_cell.length_b   1.000
_cell.length_c   1.000
_cell.angle_alpha   90.00
_cell.angle_beta   90.00
_cell.angle_gamma   90.00
#
_symmetry.space_group_name_H-M   'P 1'
#
loop_
_entity.id
_entity.type
_entity.pdbx_description
1 polymer ?
#
loop_
_entity_poly.entity_id
_entity_poly.type
_entity_poly.pdbx_seq_one_letter_code
_entity_poly.pdbx_strand_id
1 'polypeptide(L)'
;MGLIANYSCLSDANLKKLKAMGSEEEEILESVEEWNDDDELLLDIDKMWDVLHFVLTGVGTDHKDDKNPLSQAVLGVMAVEDISDYVAYTEHNHLANIVAALDQFDIESALESFDMKACKEAELYPNIWDYEEEEEEIKDEILHNFEQMNRFYKQVLEANGHVLVSIC
;
A
#
# COMPACT_ATOMS: atom_id res chain seq x y z
N MET A 1 7.91 17.67 -3.96
CA MET A 1 8.06 16.26 -3.51
C MET A 1 6.70 15.71 -3.17
N GLY A 2 6.53 14.43 -3.25
CA GLY A 2 5.27 13.79 -2.94
C GLY A 2 5.46 12.60 -2.02
N LEU A 3 4.35 12.10 -1.49
CA LEU A 3 4.33 10.92 -0.63
C LEU A 3 4.34 9.67 -1.49
N ILE A 4 5.36 8.86 -1.35
CA ILE A 4 5.59 7.63 -2.12
C ILE A 4 5.36 6.42 -1.23
N ALA A 5 4.59 5.46 -1.70
CA ALA A 5 4.34 4.22 -0.97
C ALA A 5 5.28 3.12 -1.42
N ASN A 6 5.98 2.52 -0.46
CA ASN A 6 6.85 1.38 -0.64
C ASN A 6 6.40 0.21 0.23
N TYR A 7 6.52 -0.99 -0.32
CA TYR A 7 6.18 -2.24 0.36
C TYR A 7 7.38 -3.16 0.30
N SER A 8 7.81 -3.68 1.44
CA SER A 8 8.94 -4.59 1.51
C SER A 8 8.63 -5.84 2.33
N CYS A 9 9.39 -6.90 2.05
CA CYS A 9 9.31 -8.15 2.81
C CYS A 9 10.13 -7.98 4.09
N LEU A 10 9.48 -8.16 5.22
CA LEU A 10 10.08 -7.98 6.53
C LEU A 10 10.30 -9.33 7.19
N SER A 11 11.54 -9.58 7.67
CA SER A 11 11.85 -10.81 8.40
C SER A 11 11.31 -10.76 9.83
N ASP A 12 11.23 -11.91 10.49
CA ASP A 12 10.87 -11.99 11.90
C ASP A 12 11.78 -11.14 12.79
N ALA A 13 13.08 -11.15 12.50
CA ALA A 13 14.07 -10.38 13.25
C ALA A 13 13.83 -8.86 13.09
N ASN A 14 13.58 -8.41 11.86
CA ASN A 14 13.34 -7.00 11.59
C ASN A 14 11.98 -6.54 12.13
N LEU A 15 10.96 -7.40 12.08
CA LEU A 15 9.67 -7.11 12.71
C LEU A 15 9.82 -6.89 14.22
N LYS A 16 10.60 -7.74 14.89
CA LYS A 16 10.90 -7.57 16.32
C LYS A 16 11.61 -6.24 16.59
N LYS A 17 12.58 -5.89 15.75
CA LYS A 17 13.29 -4.61 15.86
C LYS A 17 12.33 -3.44 15.71
N LEU A 18 11.46 -3.47 14.71
CA LEU A 18 10.47 -2.42 14.49
C LEU A 18 9.56 -2.24 15.70
N LYS A 19 9.03 -3.33 16.24
CA LYS A 19 8.16 -3.28 17.43
C LYS A 19 8.89 -2.74 18.65
N ALA A 20 10.18 -3.01 18.79
CA ALA A 20 11.00 -2.57 19.91
C ALA A 20 11.34 -1.07 19.86
N MET A 21 11.28 -0.45 18.68
CA MET A 21 11.58 0.97 18.52
C MET A 21 10.48 1.89 19.05
N GLY A 22 9.28 1.37 19.27
CA GLY A 22 8.15 2.16 19.77
C GLY A 22 7.81 3.32 18.86
N SER A 23 8.04 4.56 19.31
CA SER A 23 7.77 5.80 18.56
C SER A 23 9.05 6.58 18.26
N GLU A 24 10.21 5.94 18.27
CA GLU A 24 11.51 6.56 17.95
C GLU A 24 11.61 6.80 16.45
N GLU A 25 11.00 7.89 15.97
CA GLU A 25 10.78 8.18 14.56
C GLU A 25 12.05 8.13 13.70
N GLU A 26 13.12 8.78 14.16
CA GLU A 26 14.40 8.83 13.43
C GLU A 26 14.96 7.41 13.21
N GLU A 27 14.98 6.60 14.26
CA GLU A 27 15.46 5.21 14.20
C GLU A 27 14.57 4.35 13.30
N ILE A 28 13.25 4.54 13.36
CA ILE A 28 12.29 3.83 12.52
C ILE A 28 12.52 4.16 11.05
N LEU A 29 12.63 5.43 10.70
CA LEU A 29 12.78 5.87 9.31
C LEU A 29 14.12 5.44 8.71
N GLU A 30 15.20 5.52 9.48
CA GLU A 30 16.50 5.01 9.04
C GLU A 30 16.46 3.50 8.76
N SER A 31 15.81 2.74 9.66
CA SER A 31 15.67 1.29 9.50
C SER A 31 14.80 0.93 8.31
N VAL A 32 13.70 1.64 8.10
CA VAL A 32 12.81 1.43 6.94
C VAL A 32 13.57 1.68 5.64
N GLU A 33 14.35 2.74 5.55
CA GLU A 33 15.15 3.05 4.38
C GLU A 33 16.15 1.92 4.09
N GLU A 34 16.88 1.48 5.11
CA GLU A 34 17.85 0.39 5.00
C GLU A 34 17.19 -0.91 4.53
N TRP A 35 16.06 -1.29 5.15
CA TRP A 35 15.35 -2.51 4.79
C TRP A 35 14.76 -2.44 3.38
N ASN A 36 14.28 -1.30 2.95
CA ASN A 36 13.77 -1.11 1.59
C ASN A 36 14.89 -1.24 0.56
N ASP A 37 16.06 -0.66 0.83
CA ASP A 37 17.22 -0.72 -0.07
C ASP A 37 17.74 -2.15 -0.23
N ASP A 38 17.66 -2.95 0.81
CA ASP A 38 18.16 -4.34 0.82
C ASP A 38 17.16 -5.36 0.29
N ASP A 39 15.89 -4.99 0.08
CA ASP A 39 14.84 -5.93 -0.30
C ASP A 39 14.72 -6.12 -1.81
N GLU A 40 14.98 -7.34 -2.28
CA GLU A 40 14.82 -7.72 -3.69
C GLU A 40 13.36 -7.74 -4.14
N LEU A 41 12.41 -7.86 -3.20
CA LEU A 41 10.99 -7.90 -3.49
C LEU A 41 10.32 -6.52 -3.44
N LEU A 42 11.07 -5.47 -3.15
CA LEU A 42 10.54 -4.11 -2.97
C LEU A 42 9.53 -3.74 -4.07
N LEU A 43 8.36 -3.30 -3.62
CA LEU A 43 7.32 -2.77 -4.48
C LEU A 43 7.18 -1.27 -4.22
N ASP A 44 7.33 -0.47 -5.26
CA ASP A 44 7.12 0.98 -5.25
C ASP A 44 5.91 1.29 -6.14
N ILE A 45 4.86 1.84 -5.56
CA ILE A 45 3.66 2.26 -6.30
C ILE A 45 3.56 3.79 -6.40
N ASP A 46 4.66 4.48 -6.08
CA ASP A 46 4.76 5.92 -6.18
C ASP A 46 3.60 6.61 -5.45
N LYS A 47 2.94 7.53 -6.08
CA LYS A 47 1.87 8.35 -5.51
C LYS A 47 0.47 7.77 -5.68
N MET A 48 0.35 6.54 -6.17
CA MET A 48 -0.94 5.95 -6.53
C MET A 48 -1.64 5.19 -5.40
N TRP A 49 -1.10 5.24 -4.19
CA TRP A 49 -1.63 4.51 -3.04
C TRP A 49 -3.06 4.91 -2.65
N ASP A 50 -3.40 6.19 -2.73
CA ASP A 50 -4.73 6.67 -2.33
C ASP A 50 -5.79 6.27 -3.36
N VAL A 51 -5.51 6.47 -4.64
CA VAL A 51 -6.45 6.08 -5.71
C VAL A 51 -6.58 4.56 -5.81
N LEU A 52 -5.50 3.81 -5.60
CA LEU A 52 -5.58 2.34 -5.58
C LEU A 52 -6.50 1.88 -4.44
N HIS A 53 -6.37 2.45 -3.26
CA HIS A 53 -7.26 2.18 -2.14
C HIS A 53 -8.73 2.49 -2.50
N PHE A 54 -8.96 3.62 -3.13
CA PHE A 54 -10.29 4.04 -3.57
C PHE A 54 -10.89 3.06 -4.59
N VAL A 55 -10.12 2.61 -5.57
CA VAL A 55 -10.55 1.61 -6.55
C VAL A 55 -10.89 0.29 -5.87
N LEU A 56 -10.09 -0.14 -4.90
CA LEU A 56 -10.28 -1.41 -4.20
C LEU A 56 -11.42 -1.40 -3.19
N THR A 57 -11.65 -0.28 -2.51
CA THR A 57 -12.58 -0.22 -1.35
C THR A 57 -13.75 0.73 -1.53
N GLY A 58 -13.69 1.63 -2.49
CA GLY A 58 -14.70 2.69 -2.70
C GLY A 58 -14.49 3.93 -1.85
N VAL A 59 -13.47 3.98 -1.01
CA VAL A 59 -13.14 5.13 -0.15
C VAL A 59 -11.64 5.43 -0.20
N GLY A 60 -11.27 6.67 0.11
CA GLY A 60 -9.85 7.05 0.23
C GLY A 60 -9.21 6.49 1.50
N THR A 61 -7.90 6.70 1.64
CA THR A 61 -7.13 6.15 2.77
C THR A 61 -7.46 6.81 4.11
N ASP A 62 -8.06 7.98 4.10
CA ASP A 62 -8.57 8.64 5.30
C ASP A 62 -9.78 7.90 5.92
N HIS A 63 -10.38 6.98 5.16
CA HIS A 63 -11.45 6.09 5.60
C HIS A 63 -11.00 4.62 5.64
N LYS A 64 -9.78 4.39 6.09
CA LYS A 64 -9.19 3.07 6.24
C LYS A 64 -10.12 2.11 7.00
N ASP A 65 -10.26 0.89 6.48
CA ASP A 65 -11.00 -0.18 7.14
C ASP A 65 -10.03 -1.27 7.61
N ASP A 66 -9.80 -1.32 8.92
CA ASP A 66 -8.85 -2.25 9.54
C ASP A 66 -9.25 -3.72 9.39
N LYS A 67 -10.48 -4.00 8.99
CA LYS A 67 -11.00 -5.37 8.82
C LYS A 67 -11.09 -5.81 7.37
N ASN A 68 -10.94 -4.87 6.43
CA ASN A 68 -11.02 -5.18 5.01
C ASN A 68 -9.65 -5.56 4.46
N PRO A 69 -9.44 -6.81 3.97
CA PRO A 69 -8.16 -7.23 3.42
C PRO A 69 -7.66 -6.35 2.27
N LEU A 70 -8.55 -5.76 1.49
CA LEU A 70 -8.16 -4.84 0.40
C LEU A 70 -7.60 -3.52 0.93
N SER A 71 -8.16 -2.99 2.01
CA SER A 71 -7.61 -1.83 2.72
C SER A 71 -6.26 -2.18 3.36
N GLN A 72 -6.17 -3.35 3.97
CA GLN A 72 -4.93 -3.85 4.57
C GLN A 72 -3.81 -4.02 3.54
N ALA A 73 -4.15 -4.42 2.31
CA ALA A 73 -3.17 -4.56 1.23
C ALA A 73 -2.44 -3.24 0.94
N VAL A 74 -3.15 -2.13 0.99
CA VAL A 74 -2.59 -0.79 0.71
C VAL A 74 -1.92 -0.16 1.93
N LEU A 75 -2.54 -0.27 3.10
CA LEU A 75 -2.16 0.48 4.30
C LEU A 75 -1.54 -0.36 5.41
N GLY A 76 -1.51 -1.68 5.26
CA GLY A 76 -1.07 -2.57 6.34
C GLY A 76 -2.12 -2.73 7.44
N VAL A 77 -1.81 -3.57 8.41
CA VAL A 77 -2.72 -3.90 9.52
C VAL A 77 -2.44 -3.05 10.75
N MET A 78 -1.18 -2.89 11.12
CA MET A 78 -0.76 -2.16 12.32
C MET A 78 0.09 -0.96 11.95
N ALA A 79 -0.44 0.24 12.13
CA ALA A 79 0.32 1.47 11.95
C ALA A 79 1.15 1.78 13.19
N VAL A 80 2.36 2.28 12.97
CA VAL A 80 3.19 2.82 14.04
C VAL A 80 2.60 4.17 14.46
N GLU A 81 2.32 4.33 15.75
CA GLU A 81 1.70 5.54 16.29
C GLU A 81 2.75 6.57 16.67
N ASP A 82 2.31 7.82 16.78
CA ASP A 82 3.10 8.95 17.28
C ASP A 82 4.35 9.29 16.46
N ILE A 83 4.29 9.02 15.15
CA ILE A 83 5.30 9.48 14.18
C ILE A 83 4.63 10.32 13.08
N SER A 84 5.39 11.21 12.43
CA SER A 84 4.86 12.11 11.41
C SER A 84 4.64 11.45 10.05
N ASP A 85 5.51 10.52 9.68
CA ASP A 85 5.37 9.73 8.45
C ASP A 85 4.52 8.49 8.70
N TYR A 86 4.00 7.90 7.62
CA TYR A 86 3.21 6.68 7.72
C TYR A 86 4.10 5.45 7.58
N VAL A 87 4.15 4.64 8.64
CA VAL A 87 4.81 3.33 8.65
C VAL A 87 3.84 2.33 9.26
N ALA A 88 3.65 1.20 8.60
CA ALA A 88 2.79 0.13 9.08
C ALA A 88 3.39 -1.23 8.75
N TYR A 89 2.90 -2.26 9.43
CA TYR A 89 3.30 -3.62 9.12
C TYR A 89 2.09 -4.55 9.10
N THR A 90 2.25 -5.64 8.37
CA THR A 90 1.26 -6.72 8.29
C THR A 90 1.98 -8.02 8.60
N GLU A 91 1.58 -8.69 9.66
CA GLU A 91 2.17 -9.97 10.04
C GLU A 91 1.72 -11.08 9.08
N HIS A 92 2.54 -12.11 8.96
CA HIS A 92 2.37 -13.21 8.02
C HIS A 92 0.96 -13.85 8.07
N ASN A 93 0.37 -13.96 9.25
CA ASN A 93 -0.94 -14.60 9.43
C ASN A 93 -2.10 -13.88 8.72
N HIS A 94 -1.92 -12.65 8.30
CA HIS A 94 -2.92 -11.89 7.52
C HIS A 94 -2.74 -12.05 6.00
N LEU A 95 -1.59 -12.51 5.53
CA LEU A 95 -1.23 -12.46 4.12
C LEU A 95 -2.10 -13.35 3.24
N ALA A 96 -2.49 -14.54 3.72
CA ALA A 96 -3.35 -15.45 2.96
C ALA A 96 -4.71 -14.81 2.63
N ASN A 97 -5.29 -14.09 3.58
CA ASN A 97 -6.56 -13.38 3.37
C ASN A 97 -6.41 -12.22 2.39
N ILE A 98 -5.30 -11.50 2.46
CA ILE A 98 -5.00 -10.40 1.53
C ILE A 98 -4.83 -10.95 0.11
N VAL A 99 -4.05 -12.00 -0.07
CA VAL A 99 -3.86 -12.65 -1.38
C VAL A 99 -5.19 -13.13 -1.95
N ALA A 100 -6.03 -13.79 -1.14
CA ALA A 100 -7.33 -14.26 -1.57
C ALA A 100 -8.23 -13.10 -2.00
N ALA A 101 -8.25 -11.99 -1.27
CA ALA A 101 -9.04 -10.82 -1.60
C ALA A 101 -8.57 -10.16 -2.90
N LEU A 102 -7.26 -10.03 -3.10
CA LEU A 102 -6.70 -9.49 -4.34
C LEU A 102 -7.01 -10.39 -5.55
N ASP A 103 -6.89 -11.71 -5.39
CA ASP A 103 -7.20 -12.67 -6.45
C ASP A 103 -8.68 -12.65 -6.86
N GLN A 104 -9.57 -12.39 -5.93
CA GLN A 104 -11.02 -12.35 -6.17
C GLN A 104 -11.50 -10.99 -6.68
N PHE A 105 -10.69 -9.95 -6.56
CA PHE A 105 -11.08 -8.60 -6.97
C PHE A 105 -11.06 -8.47 -8.49
N ASP A 106 -12.18 -7.99 -9.06
CA ASP A 106 -12.30 -7.75 -10.50
C ASP A 106 -11.83 -6.33 -10.83
N ILE A 107 -10.52 -6.18 -11.03
CA ILE A 107 -9.90 -4.89 -11.34
C ILE A 107 -10.37 -4.32 -12.67
N GLU A 108 -10.64 -5.17 -13.66
CA GLU A 108 -11.08 -4.72 -14.98
C GLU A 108 -12.45 -4.03 -14.89
N SER A 109 -13.41 -4.65 -14.20
CA SER A 109 -14.73 -4.04 -13.96
C SER A 109 -14.63 -2.75 -13.15
N ALA A 110 -13.76 -2.71 -12.15
CA ALA A 110 -13.54 -1.52 -11.34
C ALA A 110 -12.99 -0.36 -12.17
N LEU A 111 -12.06 -0.65 -13.10
CA LEU A 111 -11.49 0.36 -13.98
C LEU A 111 -12.47 0.84 -15.07
N GLU A 112 -13.38 -0.01 -15.52
CA GLU A 112 -14.46 0.40 -16.43
C GLU A 112 -15.36 1.46 -15.77
N SER A 113 -15.56 1.37 -14.46
CA SER A 113 -16.37 2.31 -13.66
C SER A 113 -15.55 3.46 -13.10
N PHE A 114 -14.26 3.52 -13.41
CA PHE A 114 -13.36 4.56 -12.89
C PHE A 114 -13.79 5.94 -13.35
N ASP A 115 -13.87 6.89 -12.43
CA ASP A 115 -14.35 8.25 -12.68
C ASP A 115 -13.43 9.29 -12.01
N MET A 116 -12.81 10.12 -12.83
CA MET A 116 -11.93 11.21 -12.37
C MET A 116 -12.65 12.19 -11.46
N LYS A 117 -13.94 12.45 -11.72
CA LYS A 117 -14.74 13.34 -10.88
C LYS A 117 -14.94 12.78 -9.48
N ALA A 118 -15.18 11.48 -9.37
CA ALA A 118 -15.32 10.80 -8.08
C ALA A 118 -14.03 10.90 -7.26
N CYS A 119 -12.87 10.76 -7.92
CA CYS A 119 -11.58 10.94 -7.29
C CYS A 119 -11.36 12.37 -6.78
N LYS A 120 -11.80 13.36 -7.55
CA LYS A 120 -11.74 14.77 -7.14
C LYS A 120 -12.64 15.04 -5.94
N GLU A 121 -13.88 14.55 -5.98
CA GLU A 121 -14.85 14.71 -4.89
C GLU A 121 -14.37 14.03 -3.60
N ALA A 122 -13.67 12.90 -3.72
CA ALA A 122 -13.06 12.21 -2.59
C ALA A 122 -11.76 12.85 -2.10
N GLU A 123 -11.28 13.89 -2.79
CA GLU A 123 -10.05 14.62 -2.46
C GLU A 123 -8.83 13.71 -2.38
N LEU A 124 -8.73 12.75 -3.31
CA LEU A 124 -7.64 11.78 -3.33
C LEU A 124 -6.29 12.42 -3.65
N TYR A 125 -5.26 11.88 -3.05
CA TYR A 125 -3.88 12.23 -3.33
C TYR A 125 -3.34 11.43 -4.52
N PRO A 126 -2.54 11.99 -5.45
CA PRO A 126 -2.27 13.43 -5.61
C PRO A 126 -3.43 14.15 -6.30
N ASN A 127 -3.43 15.49 -6.27
CA ASN A 127 -4.50 16.29 -6.86
C ASN A 127 -4.28 16.47 -8.38
N ILE A 128 -4.63 15.43 -9.16
CA ILE A 128 -4.44 15.38 -10.63
C ILE A 128 -5.76 15.15 -11.38
N TRP A 129 -6.89 15.26 -10.70
CA TRP A 129 -8.19 14.80 -11.20
C TRP A 129 -8.85 15.76 -12.19
N ASP A 130 -8.30 16.94 -12.42
CA ASP A 130 -8.74 17.88 -13.43
C ASP A 130 -8.14 17.60 -14.84
N TYR A 131 -7.14 16.70 -14.91
CA TYR A 131 -6.46 16.36 -16.16
C TYR A 131 -7.13 15.16 -16.84
N GLU A 132 -8.35 15.38 -17.35
CA GLU A 132 -9.17 14.30 -17.95
C GLU A 132 -8.48 13.59 -19.11
N GLU A 133 -7.60 14.25 -19.83
CA GLU A 133 -6.80 13.67 -20.92
C GLU A 133 -5.81 12.60 -20.45
N GLU A 134 -5.50 12.56 -19.15
CA GLU A 134 -4.59 11.58 -18.55
C GLU A 134 -5.32 10.35 -18.00
N GLU A 135 -6.65 10.30 -18.10
CA GLU A 135 -7.46 9.22 -17.49
C GLU A 135 -7.00 7.81 -17.90
N GLU A 136 -6.74 7.59 -19.19
CA GLU A 136 -6.32 6.27 -19.67
C GLU A 136 -4.94 5.87 -19.13
N GLU A 137 -4.01 6.82 -19.05
CA GLU A 137 -2.69 6.57 -18.47
C GLU A 137 -2.78 6.24 -16.99
N ILE A 138 -3.66 6.96 -16.26
CA ILE A 138 -3.90 6.71 -14.84
C ILE A 138 -4.50 5.31 -14.62
N LYS A 139 -5.47 4.93 -15.44
CA LYS A 139 -6.07 3.58 -15.38
C LYS A 139 -5.03 2.49 -15.63
N ASP A 140 -4.17 2.68 -16.62
CA ASP A 140 -3.09 1.73 -16.93
C ASP A 140 -2.10 1.63 -15.75
N GLU A 141 -1.77 2.74 -15.13
CA GLU A 141 -0.90 2.75 -13.96
C GLU A 141 -1.52 2.05 -12.75
N ILE A 142 -2.82 2.29 -12.50
CA ILE A 142 -3.56 1.59 -11.44
C ILE A 142 -3.55 0.08 -11.68
N LEU A 143 -3.83 -0.34 -12.91
CA LEU A 143 -3.82 -1.77 -13.26
C LEU A 143 -2.43 -2.39 -13.03
N HIS A 144 -1.40 -1.73 -13.51
CA HIS A 144 -0.02 -2.19 -13.33
C HIS A 144 0.33 -2.33 -11.84
N ASN A 145 0.03 -1.31 -11.05
CA ASN A 145 0.30 -1.33 -9.61
C ASN A 145 -0.49 -2.42 -8.89
N PHE A 146 -1.73 -2.63 -9.28
CA PHE A 146 -2.55 -3.72 -8.73
C PHE A 146 -1.93 -5.10 -9.01
N GLU A 147 -1.51 -5.34 -10.24
CA GLU A 147 -0.90 -6.61 -10.64
C GLU A 147 0.43 -6.84 -9.90
N GLN A 148 1.25 -5.80 -9.76
CA GLN A 148 2.50 -5.88 -9.02
C GLN A 148 2.26 -6.11 -7.54
N MET A 149 1.25 -5.48 -6.95
CA MET A 149 0.88 -5.68 -5.54
C MET A 149 0.41 -7.11 -5.29
N ASN A 150 -0.41 -7.67 -6.16
CA ASN A 150 -0.87 -9.05 -6.07
C ASN A 150 0.33 -10.01 -6.10
N ARG A 151 1.25 -9.82 -7.04
CA ARG A 151 2.48 -10.61 -7.14
C ARG A 151 3.33 -10.48 -5.90
N PHE A 152 3.52 -9.27 -5.40
CA PHE A 152 4.32 -8.98 -4.21
C PHE A 152 3.79 -9.76 -2.99
N TYR A 153 2.50 -9.67 -2.70
CA TYR A 153 1.90 -10.37 -1.55
C TYR A 153 2.03 -11.88 -1.68
N LYS A 154 1.89 -12.44 -2.87
CA LYS A 154 2.11 -13.88 -3.11
C LYS A 154 3.54 -14.29 -2.81
N GLN A 155 4.51 -13.49 -3.25
CA GLN A 155 5.93 -13.77 -3.04
C GLN A 155 6.30 -13.70 -1.54
N VAL A 156 5.78 -12.70 -0.82
CA VAL A 156 6.03 -12.58 0.63
C VAL A 156 5.38 -13.74 1.38
N LEU A 157 4.17 -14.13 0.99
CA LEU A 157 3.49 -15.29 1.59
C LEU A 157 4.31 -16.58 1.43
N GLU A 158 4.83 -16.83 0.22
CA GLU A 158 5.69 -17.99 -0.05
C GLU A 158 7.00 -17.95 0.73
N ALA A 159 7.55 -16.76 0.94
CA ALA A 159 8.80 -16.56 1.69
C ALA A 159 8.60 -16.61 3.22
N ASN A 160 7.38 -16.79 3.70
CA ASN A 160 7.01 -16.76 5.12
C ASN A 160 7.40 -15.44 5.81
N GLY A 161 7.41 -14.35 5.04
CA GLY A 161 7.73 -13.01 5.54
C GLY A 161 6.53 -12.25 6.07
N HIS A 162 6.81 -11.06 6.55
CA HIS A 162 5.81 -10.05 6.91
C HIS A 162 5.92 -8.90 5.91
N VAL A 163 4.98 -7.98 5.90
CA VAL A 163 5.00 -6.83 5.00
C VAL A 163 5.22 -5.55 5.79
N LEU A 164 6.15 -4.74 5.31
CA LEU A 164 6.38 -3.37 5.79
C LEU A 164 5.80 -2.40 4.76
N VAL A 165 5.01 -1.45 5.23
CA VAL A 165 4.44 -0.38 4.40
C VAL A 165 5.01 0.95 4.88
N SER A 166 5.50 1.76 3.96
CA SER A 166 5.91 3.12 4.26
C SER A 166 5.37 4.09 3.21
N ILE A 167 4.82 5.20 3.67
CA ILE A 167 4.32 6.28 2.82
C ILE A 167 5.01 7.56 3.31
N CYS A 168 6.05 7.93 2.59
CA CYS A 168 6.95 9.01 2.98
C CYS A 168 7.22 9.97 1.82
#